data_5957455e0371db3a30576553839a1708
#
_entry.id   5957455e0371db3a30576553839a1708
#
_cell.length_a   1.000
_cell.length_b   1.000
_cell.length_c   1.000
_cell.angle_alpha   90.00
_cell.angle_beta   90.00
_cell.angle_gamma   90.00
#
_symmetry.space_group_name_H-M   'P 1'
#
loop_
_entity.id
_entity.type
_entity.pdbx_description
1 polymer ?
#
loop_
_entity_poly.entity_id
_entity_poly.type
_entity_poly.pdbx_seq_one_letter_code
_entity_poly.pdbx_strand_id
1 'polypeptide(L)'
;MKKWSILLGLFVIILIGGYLGLSYYGVKLVQPQLQKMLGPGFALKEIQVRLTHLSMKGIQYEGLHTKKKYLWIEEVKIYPAILSLFIGPLRVRDVTIREPSLSFYRTKEGAFVGPWAVSEEKGKKEPSGDQEQKETEPVFLRIDRLGIQNGSIDFEDWKQGEPPARLKLSDIDLEIKEIQYPFHSARSPVEMKGKLEGKTKKGGEIHIKGWINLKTTDMETSLNVREIEVKLFEPYYRKKVSAEIDSGYMAMDAKITLKEKFIDAPGKLELAHLHIKEGEGTVFWIPAKTLISLLKEKGDRIEVSFHMKGSLEDPRFNLQETLLTRIAISLLEAMGVPVKVVGEEILEKTIKGEKGLVEELRSFERQFKKKKEKKQ
;
A
#
# COMPACT_ATOMS: atom_id res chain seq x y z
N MET A 1 13.28 -47.70 38.26
CA MET A 1 12.07 -47.12 37.61
C MET A 1 11.45 -45.94 38.39
N LYS A 2 11.30 -45.96 39.69
CA LYS A 2 10.71 -44.85 40.46
C LYS A 2 11.43 -43.47 40.38
N LYS A 3 12.74 -43.42 40.17
CA LYS A 3 13.50 -42.14 40.08
C LYS A 3 13.23 -41.36 38.79
N TRP A 4 13.01 -42.04 37.67
CA TRP A 4 12.71 -41.43 36.39
C TRP A 4 11.33 -40.84 36.33
N SER A 5 10.34 -41.47 36.98
CA SER A 5 8.97 -40.92 37.08
C SER A 5 8.88 -39.66 37.95
N ILE A 6 9.74 -39.55 38.99
CA ILE A 6 9.85 -38.36 39.82
C ILE A 6 10.50 -37.20 39.03
N LEU A 7 11.56 -37.47 38.30
CA LEU A 7 12.21 -36.48 37.43
C LEU A 7 11.29 -35.98 36.31
N LEU A 8 10.55 -36.90 35.68
CA LEU A 8 9.54 -36.54 34.67
C LEU A 8 8.41 -35.70 35.27
N GLY A 9 7.92 -36.08 36.49
CA GLY A 9 6.91 -35.30 37.22
C GLY A 9 7.39 -33.87 37.57
N LEU A 10 8.63 -33.74 38.05
CA LEU A 10 9.25 -32.44 38.36
C LEU A 10 9.41 -31.58 37.10
N PHE A 11 9.84 -32.18 35.99
CA PHE A 11 9.96 -31.52 34.69
C PHE A 11 8.59 -31.01 34.18
N VAL A 12 7.53 -31.83 34.30
CA VAL A 12 6.18 -31.43 33.94
C VAL A 12 5.65 -30.29 34.83
N ILE A 13 5.93 -30.33 36.15
CA ILE A 13 5.58 -29.23 37.07
C ILE A 13 6.31 -27.95 36.73
N ILE A 14 7.60 -27.99 36.37
CA ILE A 14 8.39 -26.82 35.93
C ILE A 14 7.82 -26.28 34.63
N LEU A 15 7.46 -27.13 33.67
CA LEU A 15 6.82 -26.71 32.41
C LEU A 15 5.46 -26.05 32.64
N ILE A 16 4.62 -26.63 33.52
CA ILE A 16 3.30 -26.08 33.86
C ILE A 16 3.46 -24.79 34.65
N GLY A 17 4.37 -24.71 35.61
CA GLY A 17 4.67 -23.51 36.38
C GLY A 17 5.23 -22.39 35.50
N GLY A 18 6.15 -22.71 34.59
CA GLY A 18 6.65 -21.78 33.58
C GLY A 18 5.55 -21.30 32.65
N TYR A 19 4.70 -22.20 32.17
CA TYR A 19 3.53 -21.90 31.34
C TYR A 19 2.54 -20.94 32.04
N LEU A 20 2.15 -21.27 33.28
CA LEU A 20 1.24 -20.43 34.07
C LEU A 20 1.87 -19.08 34.43
N GLY A 21 3.14 -19.09 34.81
CA GLY A 21 3.92 -17.87 35.11
C GLY A 21 4.02 -16.95 33.92
N LEU A 22 4.38 -17.45 32.74
CA LEU A 22 4.46 -16.65 31.51
C LEU A 22 3.06 -16.17 31.05
N SER A 23 2.02 -16.97 31.19
CA SER A 23 0.67 -16.54 30.84
C SER A 23 0.15 -15.44 31.79
N TYR A 24 0.49 -15.47 33.07
CA TYR A 24 0.03 -14.50 34.06
C TYR A 24 0.90 -13.23 34.10
N TYR A 25 2.22 -13.37 34.06
CA TYR A 25 3.17 -12.27 34.15
C TYR A 25 3.68 -11.79 32.79
N GLY A 26 3.41 -12.53 31.70
CA GLY A 26 3.98 -12.28 30.39
C GLY A 26 3.72 -10.87 29.87
N VAL A 27 2.51 -10.33 30.06
CA VAL A 27 2.18 -8.96 29.65
C VAL A 27 3.03 -7.96 30.43
N LYS A 28 3.16 -8.14 31.77
CA LYS A 28 3.95 -7.24 32.63
C LYS A 28 5.43 -7.24 32.29
N LEU A 29 5.95 -8.36 31.80
CA LEU A 29 7.36 -8.49 31.41
C LEU A 29 7.63 -7.97 29.99
N VAL A 30 6.72 -8.25 29.06
CA VAL A 30 6.92 -7.97 27.62
C VAL A 30 6.50 -6.57 27.24
N GLN A 31 5.39 -6.05 27.82
CA GLN A 31 4.87 -4.72 27.49
C GLN A 31 5.89 -3.59 27.66
N PRO A 32 6.65 -3.47 28.77
CA PRO A 32 7.64 -2.40 28.91
C PRO A 32 8.76 -2.47 27.87
N GLN A 33 9.17 -3.67 27.48
CA GLN A 33 10.18 -3.88 26.43
C GLN A 33 9.66 -3.42 25.06
N LEU A 34 8.41 -3.80 24.74
CA LEU A 34 7.76 -3.37 23.50
C LEU A 34 7.53 -1.85 23.50
N GLN A 35 7.12 -1.26 24.61
CA GLN A 35 6.99 0.20 24.74
C GLN A 35 8.32 0.93 24.58
N LYS A 36 9.42 0.34 25.08
CA LYS A 36 10.77 0.91 24.88
C LYS A 36 11.17 0.88 23.40
N MET A 37 10.80 -0.16 22.65
CA MET A 37 11.14 -0.33 21.25
C MET A 37 10.18 0.43 20.31
N LEU A 38 8.86 0.34 20.57
CA LEU A 38 7.79 0.80 19.65
C LEU A 38 7.16 2.12 20.10
N GLY A 39 7.47 2.58 21.31
CA GLY A 39 6.95 3.81 21.87
C GLY A 39 5.87 3.60 22.95
N PRO A 40 5.60 4.62 23.77
CA PRO A 40 4.72 4.52 24.94
C PRO A 40 3.23 4.38 24.60
N GLY A 41 2.81 4.69 23.35
CA GLY A 41 1.44 4.48 22.89
C GLY A 41 1.08 3.01 22.63
N PHE A 42 2.05 2.11 22.74
CA PHE A 42 1.85 0.68 22.51
C PHE A 42 1.26 0.01 23.76
N ALA A 43 0.22 -0.79 23.57
CA ALA A 43 -0.38 -1.61 24.63
C ALA A 43 -0.73 -3.00 24.10
N LEU A 44 -0.71 -3.96 25.02
CA LEU A 44 -0.98 -5.37 24.77
C LEU A 44 -1.88 -5.87 25.90
N LYS A 45 -3.01 -6.55 25.54
CA LYS A 45 -3.96 -7.04 26.54
C LYS A 45 -3.54 -8.37 27.15
N GLU A 46 -3.12 -9.30 26.31
CA GLU A 46 -2.95 -10.69 26.76
C GLU A 46 -1.81 -11.39 26.00
N ILE A 47 -1.05 -12.21 26.71
CA ILE A 47 -0.08 -13.15 26.14
C ILE A 47 -0.49 -14.55 26.62
N GLN A 48 -0.65 -15.47 25.68
CA GLN A 48 -0.89 -16.89 25.94
C GLN A 48 0.26 -17.70 25.35
N VAL A 49 0.93 -18.46 26.18
CA VAL A 49 1.94 -19.43 25.75
C VAL A 49 1.28 -20.79 25.66
N ARG A 50 1.32 -21.42 24.50
CA ARG A 50 0.83 -22.77 24.28
C ARG A 50 1.98 -23.68 23.85
N LEU A 51 1.79 -25.00 23.95
CA LEU A 51 2.85 -25.95 23.57
C LEU A 51 3.38 -25.77 22.13
N THR A 52 2.52 -25.34 21.24
CA THR A 52 2.86 -25.21 19.81
C THR A 52 3.07 -23.78 19.33
N HIS A 53 2.59 -22.78 20.07
CA HIS A 53 2.64 -21.38 19.63
C HIS A 53 2.51 -20.39 20.78
N LEU A 54 3.01 -19.20 20.55
CA LEU A 54 2.77 -18.00 21.35
C LEU A 54 1.62 -17.20 20.70
N SER A 55 0.62 -16.80 21.49
CA SER A 55 -0.46 -15.92 21.06
C SER A 55 -0.41 -14.61 21.85
N MET A 56 -0.46 -13.48 21.16
CA MET A 56 -0.60 -12.13 21.72
C MET A 56 -1.90 -11.54 21.22
N LYS A 57 -2.76 -11.03 22.13
CA LYS A 57 -4.08 -10.52 21.80
C LYS A 57 -4.26 -9.06 22.21
N GLY A 58 -5.08 -8.35 21.43
CA GLY A 58 -5.46 -6.98 21.72
C GLY A 58 -4.26 -6.03 21.70
N ILE A 59 -3.45 -6.12 20.66
CA ILE A 59 -2.34 -5.23 20.42
C ILE A 59 -2.89 -3.92 19.87
N GLN A 60 -2.53 -2.80 20.49
CA GLN A 60 -2.96 -1.48 20.04
C GLN A 60 -1.83 -0.46 20.10
N TYR A 61 -1.91 0.52 19.23
CA TYR A 61 -1.07 1.70 19.27
C TYR A 61 -1.93 2.96 19.19
N GLU A 62 -1.82 3.81 20.20
CA GLU A 62 -2.52 5.10 20.28
C GLU A 62 -1.51 6.25 20.22
N GLY A 63 -1.85 7.28 19.44
CA GLY A 63 -1.05 8.50 19.40
C GLY A 63 -1.14 9.26 20.73
N LEU A 64 0.01 9.60 21.34
CA LEU A 64 0.10 10.21 22.66
C LEU A 64 -0.68 11.53 22.77
N HIS A 65 -0.67 12.35 21.72
CA HIS A 65 -1.30 13.67 21.71
C HIS A 65 -2.71 13.66 21.14
N THR A 66 -2.99 12.75 20.20
CA THR A 66 -4.26 12.73 19.46
C THR A 66 -5.29 11.78 20.06
N LYS A 67 -4.87 10.84 20.93
CA LYS A 67 -5.67 9.71 21.42
C LYS A 67 -6.33 8.91 20.28
N LYS A 68 -5.85 9.10 19.05
CA LYS A 68 -6.32 8.35 17.88
C LYS A 68 -5.66 6.98 17.88
N LYS A 69 -6.46 5.93 17.67
CA LYS A 69 -5.94 4.58 17.47
C LYS A 69 -5.42 4.47 16.04
N TYR A 70 -4.12 4.28 15.91
CA TYR A 70 -3.47 4.11 14.61
C TYR A 70 -3.33 2.65 14.21
N LEU A 71 -3.19 1.76 15.20
CA LEU A 71 -3.04 0.33 14.96
C LEU A 71 -3.88 -0.44 15.98
N TRP A 72 -4.62 -1.41 15.49
CA TRP A 72 -5.27 -2.45 16.28
C TRP A 72 -4.99 -3.80 15.65
N ILE A 73 -4.65 -4.82 16.44
CA ILE A 73 -4.47 -6.20 15.99
C ILE A 73 -5.21 -7.10 16.97
N GLU A 74 -6.15 -7.90 16.48
CA GLU A 74 -6.92 -8.82 17.31
C GLU A 74 -6.01 -9.88 17.92
N GLU A 75 -5.21 -10.58 17.09
CA GLU A 75 -4.34 -11.64 17.54
C GLU A 75 -3.11 -11.79 16.64
N VAL A 76 -1.95 -12.00 17.27
CA VAL A 76 -0.71 -12.44 16.62
C VAL A 76 -0.35 -13.82 17.15
N LYS A 77 -0.24 -14.81 16.26
CA LYS A 77 0.22 -16.16 16.57
C LYS A 77 1.61 -16.39 16.00
N ILE A 78 2.52 -16.89 16.82
CA ILE A 78 3.89 -17.20 16.45
C ILE A 78 4.13 -18.68 16.69
N TYR A 79 4.46 -19.44 15.64
CA TYR A 79 4.72 -20.88 15.68
C TYR A 79 6.22 -21.13 15.54
N PRO A 80 6.99 -21.23 16.64
CA PRO A 80 8.41 -21.52 16.58
C PRO A 80 8.66 -22.96 16.07
N ALA A 81 9.79 -23.17 15.41
CA ALA A 81 10.31 -24.50 15.16
C ALA A 81 11.01 -24.97 16.44
N ILE A 82 10.32 -25.74 17.28
CA ILE A 82 10.75 -26.07 18.65
C ILE A 82 12.17 -26.59 18.72
N LEU A 83 12.59 -27.44 17.77
CA LEU A 83 13.94 -27.97 17.73
C LEU A 83 15.00 -26.87 17.50
N SER A 84 14.68 -25.83 16.76
CA SER A 84 15.63 -24.71 16.50
C SER A 84 15.87 -23.83 17.73
N LEU A 85 15.05 -23.95 18.78
CA LEU A 85 15.30 -23.27 20.05
C LEU A 85 16.50 -23.87 20.82
N PHE A 86 16.89 -25.09 20.47
CA PHE A 86 17.97 -25.83 21.14
C PHE A 86 19.19 -26.04 20.25
N ILE A 87 19.00 -26.08 18.93
CA ILE A 87 20.05 -26.44 17.97
C ILE A 87 19.95 -25.57 16.72
N GLY A 88 20.97 -24.74 16.46
CA GLY A 88 21.07 -23.94 15.25
C GLY A 88 20.41 -22.57 15.29
N PRO A 89 20.25 -21.90 14.14
CA PRO A 89 19.65 -20.59 14.06
C PRO A 89 18.16 -20.62 14.45
N LEU A 90 17.71 -19.57 15.10
CA LEU A 90 16.30 -19.44 15.51
C LEU A 90 15.37 -19.44 14.29
N ARG A 91 14.42 -20.38 14.26
CA ARG A 91 13.46 -20.52 13.18
C ARG A 91 12.02 -20.43 13.68
N VAL A 92 11.23 -19.60 13.01
CA VAL A 92 9.80 -19.49 13.19
C VAL A 92 9.12 -20.00 11.92
N ARG A 93 8.28 -21.04 12.07
CA ARG A 93 7.59 -21.64 10.91
C ARG A 93 6.52 -20.72 10.36
N ASP A 94 5.74 -20.10 11.26
CA ASP A 94 4.61 -19.26 10.88
C ASP A 94 4.43 -18.11 11.87
N VAL A 95 4.15 -16.93 11.33
CA VAL A 95 3.63 -15.78 12.08
C VAL A 95 2.32 -15.39 11.42
N THR A 96 1.21 -15.54 12.13
CA THR A 96 -0.12 -15.16 11.62
C THR A 96 -0.64 -13.96 12.41
N ILE A 97 -0.97 -12.88 11.71
CA ILE A 97 -1.57 -11.64 12.22
C ILE A 97 -3.03 -11.60 11.78
N ARG A 98 -3.96 -11.60 12.73
CA ARG A 98 -5.39 -11.63 12.46
C ARG A 98 -6.03 -10.27 12.70
N GLU A 99 -6.86 -9.87 11.75
CA GLU A 99 -7.68 -8.67 11.80
C GLU A 99 -6.88 -7.41 12.20
N PRO A 100 -5.69 -7.16 11.60
CA PRO A 100 -5.02 -5.90 11.85
C PRO A 100 -5.80 -4.75 11.18
N SER A 101 -6.01 -3.68 11.93
CA SER A 101 -6.57 -2.42 11.43
C SER A 101 -5.54 -1.33 11.57
N LEU A 102 -5.13 -0.75 10.45
CA LEU A 102 -4.15 0.33 10.37
C LEU A 102 -4.84 1.62 9.90
N SER A 103 -4.71 2.69 10.69
CA SER A 103 -5.18 4.02 10.30
C SER A 103 -4.00 4.97 10.21
N PHE A 104 -3.94 5.75 9.14
CA PHE A 104 -2.97 6.82 8.98
C PHE A 104 -3.53 7.92 8.08
N TYR A 105 -2.89 9.08 8.11
CA TYR A 105 -3.33 10.19 7.29
C TYR A 105 -2.16 10.99 6.74
N ARG A 106 -2.44 11.72 5.66
CA ARG A 106 -1.53 12.69 5.07
C ARG A 106 -1.98 14.08 5.41
N THR A 107 -1.10 14.91 5.96
CA THR A 107 -1.41 16.29 6.33
C THR A 107 -1.58 17.18 5.08
N LYS A 108 -2.05 18.42 5.26
CA LYS A 108 -2.15 19.42 4.19
C LYS A 108 -0.79 19.75 3.57
N GLU A 109 0.27 19.72 4.39
CA GLU A 109 1.67 19.93 3.99
C GLU A 109 2.26 18.72 3.25
N GLY A 110 1.61 17.57 3.34
CA GLY A 110 1.99 16.34 2.65
C GLY A 110 2.75 15.33 3.50
N ALA A 111 2.95 15.59 4.80
CA ALA A 111 3.57 14.64 5.72
C ALA A 111 2.60 13.49 6.05
N PHE A 112 3.15 12.27 6.18
CA PHE A 112 2.38 11.11 6.61
C PHE A 112 2.45 10.96 8.13
N VAL A 113 1.29 10.79 8.77
CA VAL A 113 1.15 10.58 10.20
C VAL A 113 0.46 9.26 10.45
N GLY A 114 1.12 8.41 11.24
CA GLY A 114 0.66 7.05 11.55
C GLY A 114 1.44 6.48 12.74
N PRO A 115 1.40 5.17 12.98
CA PRO A 115 2.08 4.56 14.14
C PRO A 115 3.62 4.70 14.11
N TRP A 116 4.20 5.00 12.94
CA TRP A 116 5.65 5.23 12.75
C TRP A 116 6.11 6.66 13.06
N ALA A 117 5.22 7.65 13.10
CA ALA A 117 5.58 9.06 13.23
C ALA A 117 6.27 9.40 14.58
N VAL A 118 6.09 8.57 15.59
CA VAL A 118 6.71 8.76 16.92
C VAL A 118 8.20 8.43 16.92
N SER A 119 8.68 7.65 15.95
CA SER A 119 10.12 7.34 15.83
C SER A 119 10.94 8.53 15.35
N GLU A 120 10.34 9.45 14.59
CA GLU A 120 11.08 10.60 14.02
C GLU A 120 11.35 11.71 15.05
N GLU A 121 10.51 11.87 16.08
CA GLU A 121 10.78 12.82 17.19
C GLU A 121 11.97 12.39 18.06
N LYS A 122 12.28 11.10 18.13
CA LYS A 122 13.47 10.59 18.83
C LYS A 122 14.76 10.66 18.00
N GLY A 123 14.64 10.77 16.66
CA GLY A 123 15.78 10.80 15.73
C GLY A 123 16.57 12.12 15.71
N LYS A 124 16.12 13.18 16.41
CA LYS A 124 16.84 14.47 16.52
C LYS A 124 17.70 14.63 17.76
N LYS A 125 17.78 13.62 18.62
CA LYS A 125 18.83 13.56 19.67
C LYS A 125 19.87 12.56 19.20
N GLU A 126 20.96 13.04 18.66
CA GLU A 126 22.20 12.28 18.60
C GLU A 126 22.46 11.67 19.98
N PRO A 127 22.73 10.39 20.09
CA PRO A 127 23.19 9.83 21.35
C PRO A 127 24.64 10.30 21.56
N SER A 128 24.79 11.45 22.23
CA SER A 128 26.05 11.83 22.86
C SER A 128 26.22 10.96 24.09
N GLY A 129 27.01 9.94 23.98
CA GLY A 129 27.38 9.10 25.10
C GLY A 129 28.03 7.83 24.63
N ASP A 130 29.35 7.75 24.74
CA ASP A 130 30.15 6.53 24.68
C ASP A 130 29.59 5.48 25.66
N GLN A 131 28.63 4.72 25.24
CA GLN A 131 28.32 3.43 25.84
C GLN A 131 28.97 2.37 24.96
N GLU A 132 30.01 1.75 25.45
CA GLU A 132 30.57 0.51 24.92
C GLU A 132 29.41 -0.42 24.58
N GLN A 133 29.04 -0.45 23.31
CA GLN A 133 28.16 -1.48 22.77
C GLN A 133 28.96 -2.78 22.87
N LYS A 134 28.67 -3.60 23.89
CA LYS A 134 29.03 -5.01 23.83
C LYS A 134 28.49 -5.52 22.50
N GLU A 135 29.38 -5.90 21.60
CA GLU A 135 29.05 -6.60 20.37
C GLU A 135 28.29 -7.88 20.75
N THR A 136 26.98 -7.79 20.82
CA THR A 136 26.15 -8.98 20.89
C THR A 136 26.12 -9.59 19.50
N GLU A 137 26.55 -10.83 19.39
CA GLU A 137 26.49 -11.58 18.14
C GLU A 137 25.10 -11.44 17.51
N PRO A 138 25.01 -11.20 16.19
CA PRO A 138 23.73 -10.99 15.54
C PRO A 138 22.86 -12.25 15.67
N VAL A 139 21.66 -12.08 16.24
CA VAL A 139 20.69 -13.18 16.34
C VAL A 139 20.15 -13.48 14.93
N PHE A 140 20.49 -14.66 14.41
CA PHE A 140 19.95 -15.13 13.14
C PHE A 140 18.55 -15.69 13.35
N LEU A 141 17.56 -15.04 12.72
CA LEU A 141 16.15 -15.45 12.75
C LEU A 141 15.68 -15.76 11.32
N ARG A 142 15.06 -16.90 11.14
CA ARG A 142 14.35 -17.25 9.91
C ARG A 142 12.86 -17.39 10.18
N ILE A 143 12.02 -16.72 9.38
CA ILE A 143 10.58 -16.87 9.39
C ILE A 143 10.18 -17.47 8.05
N ASP A 144 9.64 -18.69 8.05
CA ASP A 144 9.28 -19.37 6.80
C ASP A 144 8.05 -18.72 6.15
N ARG A 145 7.07 -18.24 6.97
CA ARG A 145 5.85 -17.60 6.52
C ARG A 145 5.40 -16.52 7.51
N LEU A 146 5.09 -15.34 6.98
CA LEU A 146 4.35 -14.27 7.65
C LEU A 146 3.03 -14.09 6.92
N GLY A 147 1.91 -14.22 7.63
CA GLY A 147 0.56 -14.05 7.08
C GLY A 147 -0.21 -12.96 7.80
N ILE A 148 -0.92 -12.13 7.05
CA ILE A 148 -2.00 -11.26 7.54
C ILE A 148 -3.31 -11.84 7.04
N GLN A 149 -4.31 -11.91 7.91
CA GLN A 149 -5.65 -12.40 7.60
C GLN A 149 -6.69 -11.35 7.98
N ASN A 150 -7.56 -11.03 7.04
CA ASN A 150 -8.67 -10.09 7.23
C ASN A 150 -8.23 -8.72 7.76
N GLY A 151 -7.14 -8.18 7.20
CA GLY A 151 -6.62 -6.87 7.56
C GLY A 151 -7.45 -5.72 6.98
N SER A 152 -7.31 -4.52 7.56
CA SER A 152 -7.89 -3.30 7.04
C SER A 152 -6.93 -2.11 7.13
N ILE A 153 -7.05 -1.19 6.17
CA ILE A 153 -6.30 0.06 6.13
C ILE A 153 -7.25 1.21 5.88
N ASP A 154 -7.25 2.20 6.77
CA ASP A 154 -7.96 3.46 6.64
C ASP A 154 -6.96 4.59 6.35
N PHE A 155 -7.08 5.22 5.19
CA PHE A 155 -6.23 6.33 4.78
C PHE A 155 -7.05 7.60 4.55
N GLU A 156 -6.64 8.70 5.18
CA GLU A 156 -7.22 10.04 4.98
C GLU A 156 -6.16 10.97 4.37
N ASP A 157 -6.46 11.57 3.20
CA ASP A 157 -5.54 12.51 2.53
C ASP A 157 -6.07 13.95 2.60
N TRP A 158 -5.57 14.72 3.56
CA TRP A 158 -5.92 16.13 3.76
C TRP A 158 -5.25 17.06 2.75
N LYS A 159 -4.23 16.60 2.02
CA LYS A 159 -3.60 17.37 0.96
C LYS A 159 -4.54 17.60 -0.23
N GLN A 160 -5.55 16.77 -0.41
CA GLN A 160 -6.52 16.88 -1.49
C GLN A 160 -7.64 17.90 -1.21
N GLY A 161 -7.83 18.32 0.05
CA GLY A 161 -8.78 19.33 0.44
C GLY A 161 -9.60 18.99 1.69
N GLU A 162 -10.63 19.78 1.95
CA GLU A 162 -11.62 19.56 3.00
C GLU A 162 -13.00 19.34 2.36
N PRO A 163 -13.68 18.23 2.69
CA PRO A 163 -13.22 17.10 3.52
C PRO A 163 -12.06 16.34 2.87
N PRO A 164 -11.26 15.58 3.65
CA PRO A 164 -10.15 14.80 3.12
C PRO A 164 -10.64 13.70 2.18
N ALA A 165 -9.79 13.31 1.23
CA ALA A 165 -10.01 12.10 0.48
C ALA A 165 -9.83 10.89 1.40
N ARG A 166 -10.77 9.94 1.36
CA ARG A 166 -10.75 8.74 2.19
C ARG A 166 -10.70 7.51 1.30
N LEU A 167 -9.72 6.65 1.58
CA LEU A 167 -9.58 5.35 0.93
C LEU A 167 -9.51 4.29 2.02
N LYS A 168 -10.36 3.28 1.92
CA LYS A 168 -10.39 2.17 2.86
C LYS A 168 -10.20 0.86 2.12
N LEU A 169 -9.15 0.13 2.49
CA LEU A 169 -8.94 -1.24 2.07
C LEU A 169 -9.42 -2.17 3.17
N SER A 170 -10.12 -3.23 2.80
CA SER A 170 -10.61 -4.28 3.69
C SER A 170 -10.30 -5.65 3.13
N ASP A 171 -10.61 -6.69 3.90
CA ASP A 171 -10.39 -8.09 3.52
C ASP A 171 -8.95 -8.34 3.04
N ILE A 172 -7.96 -7.69 3.70
CA ILE A 172 -6.57 -7.81 3.29
C ILE A 172 -6.01 -9.13 3.80
N ASP A 173 -5.68 -10.01 2.85
CA ASP A 173 -4.88 -11.21 3.09
C ASP A 173 -3.50 -11.00 2.44
N LEU A 174 -2.44 -11.05 3.26
CA LEU A 174 -1.04 -10.90 2.82
C LEU A 174 -0.24 -12.11 3.26
N GLU A 175 0.58 -12.62 2.37
CA GLU A 175 1.56 -13.65 2.67
C GLU A 175 2.95 -13.22 2.18
N ILE A 176 3.96 -13.33 3.07
CA ILE A 176 5.37 -13.15 2.74
C ILE A 176 6.11 -14.39 3.20
N LYS A 177 6.93 -14.98 2.33
CA LYS A 177 7.71 -16.18 2.63
C LYS A 177 9.20 -15.91 2.74
N GLU A 178 9.91 -16.82 3.40
CA GLU A 178 11.38 -16.87 3.42
C GLU A 178 12.05 -15.59 3.94
N ILE A 179 11.54 -15.05 5.05
CA ILE A 179 12.12 -13.89 5.71
C ILE A 179 13.32 -14.32 6.55
N GLN A 180 14.44 -13.62 6.42
CA GLN A 180 15.67 -13.87 7.20
C GLN A 180 16.14 -12.57 7.85
N TYR A 181 16.48 -12.62 9.12
CA TYR A 181 17.07 -11.50 9.85
C TYR A 181 18.43 -11.91 10.43
N PRO A 182 19.48 -11.10 10.31
CA PRO A 182 19.56 -9.84 9.57
C PRO A 182 19.13 -10.00 8.11
N PHE A 183 18.46 -8.97 7.56
CA PHE A 183 17.99 -9.02 6.19
C PHE A 183 19.14 -9.21 5.21
N HIS A 184 19.10 -10.30 4.46
CA HIS A 184 20.03 -10.61 3.37
C HIS A 184 19.40 -10.18 2.03
N SER A 185 20.21 -10.17 0.97
CA SER A 185 19.74 -9.86 -0.38
C SER A 185 18.93 -11.02 -1.00
N ALA A 186 17.99 -11.56 -0.25
CA ALA A 186 17.10 -12.64 -0.70
C ALA A 186 15.80 -12.10 -1.26
N ARG A 187 15.23 -12.80 -2.22
CA ARG A 187 13.91 -12.51 -2.78
C ARG A 187 12.85 -13.25 -1.97
N SER A 188 12.11 -12.52 -1.15
CA SER A 188 10.99 -13.08 -0.40
C SER A 188 9.72 -13.02 -1.25
N PRO A 189 9.10 -14.18 -1.59
CA PRO A 189 7.83 -14.21 -2.28
C PRO A 189 6.75 -13.45 -1.50
N VAL A 190 5.94 -12.65 -2.19
CA VAL A 190 4.85 -11.87 -1.62
C VAL A 190 3.58 -12.05 -2.44
N GLU A 191 2.46 -12.25 -1.77
CA GLU A 191 1.12 -12.23 -2.36
C GLU A 191 0.18 -11.48 -1.43
N MET A 192 -0.59 -10.53 -1.99
CA MET A 192 -1.59 -9.75 -1.27
C MET A 192 -2.89 -9.71 -2.06
N LYS A 193 -4.00 -9.93 -1.38
CA LYS A 193 -5.37 -9.69 -1.88
C LYS A 193 -6.07 -8.74 -0.93
N GLY A 194 -7.00 -7.95 -1.45
CA GLY A 194 -7.79 -7.04 -0.65
C GLY A 194 -8.86 -6.37 -1.49
N LYS A 195 -9.73 -5.59 -0.84
CA LYS A 195 -10.80 -4.84 -1.47
C LYS A 195 -10.67 -3.37 -1.14
N LEU A 196 -10.80 -2.52 -2.15
CA LEU A 196 -10.99 -1.08 -1.94
C LEU A 196 -12.47 -0.81 -1.78
N GLU A 197 -12.88 -0.33 -0.60
CA GLU A 197 -14.27 -0.03 -0.32
C GLU A 197 -14.75 1.14 -1.17
N GLY A 198 -15.88 0.96 -1.85
CA GLY A 198 -16.57 1.96 -2.65
C GLY A 198 -17.93 2.28 -2.09
N LYS A 199 -18.72 3.05 -2.84
CA LYS A 199 -20.13 3.29 -2.52
C LYS A 199 -20.99 2.05 -2.77
N THR A 200 -20.58 1.20 -3.70
CA THR A 200 -21.23 -0.07 -3.97
C THR A 200 -20.75 -1.13 -2.98
N LYS A 201 -21.66 -2.02 -2.58
CA LYS A 201 -21.34 -3.09 -1.60
C LYS A 201 -20.28 -4.08 -2.05
N LYS A 202 -19.98 -4.17 -3.36
CA LYS A 202 -18.98 -5.12 -3.87
C LYS A 202 -17.54 -4.69 -3.60
N GLY A 203 -17.24 -3.37 -3.59
CA GLY A 203 -15.88 -2.87 -3.57
C GLY A 203 -15.07 -3.31 -4.81
N GLY A 204 -13.93 -2.69 -5.02
CA GLY A 204 -13.01 -3.11 -6.08
C GLY A 204 -11.95 -4.07 -5.53
N GLU A 205 -11.52 -5.04 -6.33
CA GLU A 205 -10.54 -6.04 -5.93
C GLU A 205 -9.12 -5.59 -6.28
N ILE A 206 -8.17 -5.86 -5.38
CA ILE A 206 -6.74 -5.61 -5.57
C ILE A 206 -6.00 -6.93 -5.34
N HIS A 207 -5.13 -7.31 -6.26
CA HIS A 207 -4.25 -8.46 -6.12
C HIS A 207 -2.82 -8.06 -6.51
N ILE A 208 -1.87 -8.29 -5.61
CA ILE A 208 -0.44 -8.08 -5.83
C ILE A 208 0.28 -9.41 -5.64
N LYS A 209 1.16 -9.76 -6.57
CA LYS A 209 1.96 -10.99 -6.49
C LYS A 209 3.35 -10.77 -7.07
N GLY A 210 4.37 -11.33 -6.40
CA GLY A 210 5.74 -11.22 -6.86
C GLY A 210 6.74 -11.53 -5.77
N TRP A 211 7.82 -10.76 -5.70
CA TRP A 211 8.82 -10.86 -4.66
C TRP A 211 9.29 -9.48 -4.20
N ILE A 212 9.80 -9.41 -2.98
CA ILE A 212 10.43 -8.23 -2.38
C ILE A 212 11.75 -8.62 -1.73
N ASN A 213 12.75 -7.75 -1.84
CA ASN A 213 13.98 -7.81 -1.05
C ASN A 213 13.82 -6.90 0.16
N LEU A 214 13.69 -7.48 1.35
CA LEU A 214 13.45 -6.72 2.58
C LEU A 214 14.63 -5.86 3.04
N LYS A 215 15.85 -6.10 2.50
CA LYS A 215 17.04 -5.30 2.81
C LYS A 215 17.11 -4.04 1.96
N THR A 216 16.93 -4.18 0.64
CA THR A 216 17.10 -3.08 -0.32
C THR A 216 15.78 -2.42 -0.71
N THR A 217 14.66 -3.03 -0.35
CA THR A 217 13.31 -2.68 -0.80
C THR A 217 13.06 -2.87 -2.30
N ASP A 218 14.03 -3.51 -3.00
CA ASP A 218 13.82 -3.88 -4.40
C ASP A 218 12.66 -4.87 -4.52
N MET A 219 11.86 -4.75 -5.55
CA MET A 219 10.74 -5.65 -5.79
C MET A 219 10.43 -5.81 -7.26
N GLU A 220 9.82 -6.94 -7.59
CA GLU A 220 9.16 -7.15 -8.87
C GLU A 220 7.80 -7.80 -8.58
N THR A 221 6.72 -7.08 -8.91
CA THR A 221 5.36 -7.50 -8.61
C THR A 221 4.45 -7.25 -9.80
N SER A 222 3.44 -8.10 -9.94
CA SER A 222 2.26 -7.83 -10.76
C SER A 222 1.16 -7.24 -9.88
N LEU A 223 0.54 -6.19 -10.35
CA LEU A 223 -0.63 -5.56 -9.75
C LEU A 223 -1.82 -5.78 -10.66
N ASN A 224 -2.88 -6.38 -10.13
CA ASN A 224 -4.16 -6.52 -10.80
C ASN A 224 -5.24 -5.83 -9.96
N VAL A 225 -5.96 -4.92 -10.58
CA VAL A 225 -7.04 -4.15 -9.98
C VAL A 225 -8.30 -4.34 -10.82
N ARG A 226 -9.44 -4.57 -10.18
CA ARG A 226 -10.72 -4.83 -10.87
C ARG A 226 -11.85 -4.07 -10.20
N GLU A 227 -12.80 -3.61 -10.98
CA GLU A 227 -14.08 -3.04 -10.55
C GLU A 227 -13.98 -1.89 -9.53
N ILE A 228 -12.93 -1.06 -9.57
CA ILE A 228 -12.82 0.08 -8.68
C ILE A 228 -13.63 1.27 -9.24
N GLU A 229 -14.47 1.87 -8.41
CA GLU A 229 -15.23 3.06 -8.77
C GLU A 229 -14.30 4.25 -9.05
N VAL A 230 -14.35 4.82 -10.25
CA VAL A 230 -13.53 5.99 -10.64
C VAL A 230 -13.77 7.17 -9.70
N LYS A 231 -15.00 7.33 -9.23
CA LYS A 231 -15.41 8.43 -8.34
C LYS A 231 -14.71 8.46 -6.99
N LEU A 232 -14.17 7.33 -6.53
CA LEU A 232 -13.33 7.29 -5.31
C LEU A 232 -12.07 8.14 -5.43
N PHE A 233 -11.59 8.31 -6.66
CA PHE A 233 -10.38 9.08 -6.95
C PHE A 233 -10.66 10.52 -7.39
N GLU A 234 -11.92 10.98 -7.32
CA GLU A 234 -12.29 12.35 -7.68
C GLU A 234 -11.40 13.42 -7.02
N PRO A 235 -11.08 13.35 -5.71
CA PRO A 235 -10.20 14.33 -5.09
C PRO A 235 -8.82 14.44 -5.75
N TYR A 236 -8.34 13.36 -6.37
CA TYR A 236 -7.01 13.29 -6.98
C TYR A 236 -6.99 13.81 -8.43
N TYR A 237 -8.10 13.69 -9.17
CA TYR A 237 -8.16 14.13 -10.56
C TYR A 237 -8.96 15.41 -10.79
N ARG A 238 -9.79 15.88 -9.86
CA ARG A 238 -10.70 17.03 -10.04
C ARG A 238 -10.04 18.34 -10.50
N LYS A 239 -8.73 18.52 -10.20
CA LYS A 239 -7.98 19.69 -10.69
C LYS A 239 -7.68 19.62 -12.19
N LYS A 240 -7.74 18.46 -12.79
CA LYS A 240 -7.46 18.19 -14.21
C LYS A 240 -8.73 17.77 -14.98
N VAL A 241 -9.83 17.57 -14.28
CA VAL A 241 -11.13 17.13 -14.83
C VAL A 241 -12.20 18.07 -14.32
N SER A 242 -12.69 18.94 -15.20
CA SER A 242 -13.80 19.87 -14.88
C SER A 242 -15.16 19.30 -15.25
N ALA A 243 -15.18 18.25 -16.10
CA ALA A 243 -16.42 17.50 -16.38
C ALA A 243 -16.87 16.71 -15.15
N GLU A 244 -18.18 16.66 -14.90
CA GLU A 244 -18.71 15.87 -13.79
C GLU A 244 -18.80 14.40 -14.20
N ILE A 245 -17.97 13.55 -13.56
CA ILE A 245 -18.02 12.10 -13.70
C ILE A 245 -19.00 11.57 -12.65
N ASP A 246 -20.10 10.99 -13.10
CA ASP A 246 -21.17 10.51 -12.21
C ASP A 246 -20.91 9.10 -11.72
N SER A 247 -20.49 8.22 -12.64
CA SER A 247 -20.12 6.84 -12.34
C SER A 247 -19.10 6.31 -13.35
N GLY A 248 -18.57 5.15 -13.07
CA GLY A 248 -17.63 4.40 -13.90
C GLY A 248 -16.74 3.51 -13.08
N TYR A 249 -16.19 2.52 -13.72
CA TYR A 249 -15.28 1.57 -13.10
C TYR A 249 -13.94 1.59 -13.81
N MET A 250 -12.89 1.32 -13.03
CA MET A 250 -11.57 1.09 -13.58
C MET A 250 -11.05 -0.30 -13.23
N ALA A 251 -10.33 -0.88 -14.18
CA ALA A 251 -9.47 -2.03 -13.99
C ALA A 251 -8.05 -1.66 -14.39
N MET A 252 -7.05 -2.25 -13.75
CA MET A 252 -5.65 -1.98 -14.06
C MET A 252 -4.81 -3.25 -13.93
N ASP A 253 -3.95 -3.46 -14.90
CA ASP A 253 -2.89 -4.47 -14.87
C ASP A 253 -1.55 -3.76 -15.04
N ALA A 254 -0.63 -3.97 -14.09
CA ALA A 254 0.70 -3.39 -14.16
C ALA A 254 1.76 -4.39 -13.68
N LYS A 255 2.94 -4.33 -14.30
CA LYS A 255 4.13 -4.98 -13.79
C LYS A 255 5.02 -3.92 -13.15
N ILE A 256 5.25 -4.00 -11.84
CA ILE A 256 6.00 -3.00 -11.09
C ILE A 256 7.37 -3.59 -10.78
N THR A 257 8.41 -2.94 -11.27
CA THR A 257 9.80 -3.21 -10.90
C THR A 257 10.32 -2.00 -10.13
N LEU A 258 10.78 -2.21 -8.91
CA LEU A 258 11.50 -1.22 -8.11
C LEU A 258 12.91 -1.76 -7.88
N LYS A 259 13.92 -1.02 -8.35
CA LYS A 259 15.32 -1.36 -8.17
C LYS A 259 16.12 -0.11 -7.83
N GLU A 260 16.85 -0.15 -6.72
CA GLU A 260 17.67 1.00 -6.28
C GLU A 260 16.84 2.30 -6.25
N LYS A 261 15.59 2.20 -5.74
CA LYS A 261 14.61 3.31 -5.66
C LYS A 261 14.16 3.88 -7.03
N PHE A 262 14.53 3.23 -8.13
CA PHE A 262 14.02 3.56 -9.46
C PHE A 262 12.84 2.64 -9.78
N ILE A 263 11.67 3.25 -10.06
CA ILE A 263 10.44 2.54 -10.46
C ILE A 263 10.36 2.45 -11.99
N ASP A 264 10.01 1.27 -12.47
CA ASP A 264 9.63 0.99 -13.85
C ASP A 264 8.34 0.17 -13.84
N ALA A 265 7.24 0.77 -14.30
CA ALA A 265 5.92 0.17 -14.20
C ALA A 265 5.12 0.35 -15.49
N PRO A 266 5.32 -0.52 -16.49
CA PRO A 266 4.41 -0.65 -17.62
C PRO A 266 3.07 -1.23 -17.17
N GLY A 267 1.97 -0.76 -17.78
CA GLY A 267 0.65 -1.25 -17.44
C GLY A 267 -0.42 -0.84 -18.42
N LYS A 268 -1.61 -1.35 -18.16
CA LYS A 268 -2.86 -1.03 -18.88
C LYS A 268 -3.92 -0.64 -17.88
N LEU A 269 -4.65 0.40 -18.18
CA LEU A 269 -5.81 0.88 -17.45
C LEU A 269 -7.02 0.75 -18.38
N GLU A 270 -8.06 0.10 -17.93
CA GLU A 270 -9.37 0.07 -18.57
C GLU A 270 -10.35 0.95 -17.78
N LEU A 271 -11.03 1.84 -18.48
CA LEU A 271 -12.16 2.60 -17.96
C LEU A 271 -13.43 2.05 -18.63
N ALA A 272 -14.38 1.60 -17.83
CA ALA A 272 -15.61 0.99 -18.30
C ALA A 272 -16.84 1.68 -17.69
N HIS A 273 -17.93 1.75 -18.48
CA HIS A 273 -19.22 2.30 -18.05
C HIS A 273 -19.08 3.71 -17.46
N LEU A 274 -18.23 4.54 -18.08
CA LEU A 274 -17.96 5.88 -17.61
C LEU A 274 -19.13 6.80 -18.01
N HIS A 275 -19.88 7.25 -17.02
CA HIS A 275 -20.97 8.23 -17.20
C HIS A 275 -20.46 9.63 -16.85
N ILE A 276 -20.37 10.45 -17.88
CA ILE A 276 -20.01 11.88 -17.78
C ILE A 276 -21.28 12.66 -18.04
N LYS A 277 -21.65 13.57 -17.13
CA LYS A 277 -22.81 14.43 -17.34
C LYS A 277 -22.63 15.30 -18.58
N GLU A 278 -23.68 15.39 -19.38
CA GLU A 278 -23.69 16.28 -20.53
C GLU A 278 -23.62 17.74 -20.05
N GLY A 279 -22.61 18.47 -20.53
CA GLY A 279 -22.39 19.85 -20.13
C GLY A 279 -21.11 20.43 -20.72
N GLU A 280 -20.76 21.62 -20.26
CA GLU A 280 -19.48 22.25 -20.52
C GLU A 280 -18.48 21.75 -19.50
N GLY A 281 -17.47 20.99 -19.94
CA GLY A 281 -16.42 20.47 -19.08
C GLY A 281 -15.40 19.70 -19.89
N THR A 282 -14.26 19.46 -19.27
CA THR A 282 -13.16 18.72 -19.89
C THR A 282 -12.65 17.61 -18.98
N VAL A 283 -12.18 16.54 -19.59
CA VAL A 283 -11.40 15.48 -18.93
C VAL A 283 -10.00 15.56 -19.53
N PHE A 284 -9.02 15.98 -18.73
CA PHE A 284 -7.65 16.24 -19.21
C PHE A 284 -7.65 17.12 -20.48
N TRP A 285 -8.36 18.25 -20.44
CA TRP A 285 -8.55 19.23 -21.56
C TRP A 285 -9.35 18.71 -22.75
N ILE A 286 -9.67 17.42 -22.79
CA ILE A 286 -10.55 16.85 -23.82
C ILE A 286 -12.00 17.27 -23.50
N PRO A 287 -12.73 17.90 -24.43
CA PRO A 287 -14.14 18.22 -24.20
C PRO A 287 -14.95 16.98 -23.84
N ALA A 288 -15.80 17.06 -22.80
CA ALA A 288 -16.61 15.92 -22.33
C ALA A 288 -17.41 15.28 -23.46
N LYS A 289 -18.00 16.08 -24.35
CA LYS A 289 -18.76 15.61 -25.53
C LYS A 289 -17.93 14.73 -26.45
N THR A 290 -16.67 15.10 -26.68
CA THR A 290 -15.73 14.31 -27.52
C THR A 290 -15.39 12.98 -26.86
N LEU A 291 -15.15 12.98 -25.55
CA LEU A 291 -14.89 11.75 -24.80
C LEU A 291 -16.11 10.82 -24.74
N ILE A 292 -17.32 11.38 -24.56
CA ILE A 292 -18.58 10.62 -24.62
C ILE A 292 -18.77 9.95 -26.00
N SER A 293 -18.44 10.69 -27.08
CA SER A 293 -18.51 10.12 -28.44
C SER A 293 -17.51 8.98 -28.61
N LEU A 294 -16.29 9.13 -28.11
CA LEU A 294 -15.27 8.08 -28.15
C LEU A 294 -15.71 6.84 -27.35
N LEU A 295 -16.28 7.03 -26.16
CA LEU A 295 -16.80 5.94 -25.34
C LEU A 295 -17.87 5.15 -26.10
N LYS A 296 -18.85 5.84 -26.72
CA LYS A 296 -19.89 5.20 -27.54
C LYS A 296 -19.33 4.41 -28.72
N GLU A 297 -18.30 4.95 -29.39
CA GLU A 297 -17.63 4.24 -30.50
C GLU A 297 -16.85 3.00 -30.05
N LYS A 298 -16.35 2.99 -28.83
CA LYS A 298 -15.54 1.91 -28.23
C LYS A 298 -16.34 0.95 -27.35
N GLY A 299 -17.68 0.99 -27.37
CA GLY A 299 -18.54 0.08 -26.60
C GLY A 299 -18.47 0.32 -25.09
N ASP A 300 -18.46 1.58 -24.68
CA ASP A 300 -18.38 2.06 -23.30
C ASP A 300 -17.13 1.64 -22.55
N ARG A 301 -16.04 1.34 -23.26
CA ARG A 301 -14.74 0.98 -22.69
C ARG A 301 -13.61 1.73 -23.37
N ILE A 302 -12.67 2.20 -22.58
CA ILE A 302 -11.43 2.81 -23.07
C ILE A 302 -10.26 2.09 -22.40
N GLU A 303 -9.39 1.48 -23.21
CA GLU A 303 -8.12 0.91 -22.75
C GLU A 303 -7.01 1.94 -22.98
N VAL A 304 -6.21 2.15 -21.94
CA VAL A 304 -5.10 3.11 -21.90
C VAL A 304 -3.85 2.35 -21.49
N SER A 305 -2.86 2.30 -22.35
CA SER A 305 -1.54 1.78 -21.99
C SER A 305 -0.72 2.90 -21.36
N PHE A 306 -0.03 2.61 -20.27
CA PHE A 306 0.86 3.57 -19.63
C PHE A 306 2.20 2.94 -19.32
N HIS A 307 3.22 3.79 -19.18
CA HIS A 307 4.53 3.35 -18.73
C HIS A 307 5.08 4.39 -17.76
N MET A 308 5.10 4.06 -16.49
CA MET A 308 5.56 4.95 -15.42
C MET A 308 7.03 4.64 -15.10
N LYS A 309 7.90 5.63 -15.21
CA LYS A 309 9.32 5.53 -14.88
C LYS A 309 9.79 6.74 -14.09
N GLY A 310 10.64 6.50 -13.08
CA GLY A 310 11.25 7.60 -12.34
C GLY A 310 11.98 7.13 -11.09
N SER A 311 12.77 8.03 -10.50
CA SER A 311 13.41 7.79 -9.22
C SER A 311 12.53 8.28 -8.08
N LEU A 312 12.32 7.46 -7.06
CA LEU A 312 11.61 7.85 -5.84
C LEU A 312 12.39 8.85 -4.99
N GLU A 313 13.68 9.01 -5.26
CA GLU A 313 14.55 10.02 -4.60
C GLU A 313 14.52 11.39 -5.30
N ASP A 314 14.04 11.47 -6.54
CA ASP A 314 13.89 12.76 -7.22
C ASP A 314 12.64 13.48 -6.67
N PRO A 315 12.80 14.62 -5.99
CA PRO A 315 11.67 15.36 -5.43
C PRO A 315 10.70 15.91 -6.49
N ARG A 316 11.13 15.97 -7.76
CA ARG A 316 10.28 16.35 -8.90
C ARG A 316 9.43 15.20 -9.40
N PHE A 317 9.80 13.96 -9.08
CA PHE A 317 9.04 12.77 -9.48
C PHE A 317 7.79 12.61 -8.61
N ASN A 318 6.63 12.86 -9.20
CA ASN A 318 5.33 12.72 -8.55
C ASN A 318 4.54 11.60 -9.22
N LEU A 319 4.41 10.47 -8.53
CA LEU A 319 3.69 9.28 -9.03
C LEU A 319 2.26 9.59 -9.50
N GLN A 320 1.50 10.38 -8.71
CA GLN A 320 0.13 10.76 -9.05
C GLN A 320 0.09 11.59 -10.34
N GLU A 321 0.93 12.61 -10.44
CA GLU A 321 0.96 13.50 -11.61
C GLU A 321 1.46 12.76 -12.84
N THR A 322 2.47 11.92 -12.70
CA THR A 322 2.99 11.08 -13.78
C THR A 322 1.92 10.13 -14.31
N LEU A 323 1.18 9.46 -13.43
CA LEU A 323 0.11 8.55 -13.84
C LEU A 323 -1.01 9.30 -14.57
N LEU A 324 -1.50 10.43 -14.01
CA LEU A 324 -2.56 11.23 -14.63
C LEU A 324 -2.12 11.77 -16.01
N THR A 325 -0.86 12.18 -16.13
CA THR A 325 -0.28 12.61 -17.40
C THR A 325 -0.29 11.50 -18.44
N ARG A 326 0.14 10.29 -18.05
CA ARG A 326 0.15 9.14 -18.96
C ARG A 326 -1.25 8.72 -19.39
N ILE A 327 -2.23 8.79 -18.49
CA ILE A 327 -3.65 8.58 -18.84
C ILE A 327 -4.13 9.61 -19.86
N ALA A 328 -3.82 10.90 -19.66
CA ALA A 328 -4.19 11.95 -20.58
C ALA A 328 -3.60 11.75 -21.98
N ILE A 329 -2.29 11.42 -22.05
CA ILE A 329 -1.60 11.11 -23.31
C ILE A 329 -2.29 9.97 -24.04
N SER A 330 -2.55 8.87 -23.36
CA SER A 330 -3.14 7.69 -23.98
C SER A 330 -4.60 7.89 -24.39
N LEU A 331 -5.34 8.76 -23.70
CA LEU A 331 -6.67 9.19 -24.17
C LEU A 331 -6.57 9.97 -25.50
N LEU A 332 -5.58 10.84 -25.64
CA LEU A 332 -5.33 11.56 -26.89
C LEU A 332 -4.94 10.60 -28.03
N GLU A 333 -4.08 9.62 -27.75
CA GLU A 333 -3.72 8.56 -28.71
C GLU A 333 -4.94 7.74 -29.15
N ALA A 334 -5.81 7.37 -28.20
CA ALA A 334 -7.05 6.65 -28.50
C ALA A 334 -7.99 7.45 -29.40
N MET A 335 -7.89 8.77 -29.39
CA MET A 335 -8.60 9.69 -30.30
C MET A 335 -7.89 9.86 -31.65
N GLY A 336 -6.77 9.20 -31.89
CA GLY A 336 -5.99 9.32 -33.13
C GLY A 336 -5.12 10.57 -33.19
N VAL A 337 -4.84 11.23 -32.06
CA VAL A 337 -3.87 12.36 -31.98
C VAL A 337 -2.46 11.77 -31.90
N PRO A 338 -1.61 11.93 -32.92
CA PRO A 338 -0.25 11.38 -32.87
C PRO A 338 0.60 12.13 -31.86
N VAL A 339 0.93 11.47 -30.75
CA VAL A 339 1.74 12.04 -29.63
C VAL A 339 3.14 12.48 -30.10
N LYS A 340 3.67 11.91 -31.18
CA LYS A 340 4.93 12.35 -31.80
C LYS A 340 4.91 13.80 -32.28
N VAL A 341 3.73 14.40 -32.50
CA VAL A 341 3.58 15.82 -32.91
C VAL A 341 3.63 16.75 -31.70
N VAL A 342 3.30 16.23 -30.54
CA VAL A 342 3.36 16.96 -29.26
C VAL A 342 4.47 16.29 -28.45
N GLY A 343 5.70 16.75 -28.60
CA GLY A 343 6.85 16.17 -27.89
C GLY A 343 6.54 16.01 -26.38
N GLU A 344 7.05 14.98 -25.76
CA GLU A 344 6.82 14.70 -24.31
C GLU A 344 7.06 15.94 -23.43
N GLU A 345 8.00 16.80 -23.82
CA GLU A 345 8.33 18.05 -23.15
C GLU A 345 7.24 19.13 -23.26
N ILE A 346 6.52 19.18 -24.38
CA ILE A 346 5.40 20.12 -24.60
C ILE A 346 4.16 19.64 -23.83
N LEU A 347 3.91 18.34 -23.81
CA LEU A 347 2.84 17.74 -23.02
C LEU A 347 3.07 17.97 -21.51
N GLU A 348 4.27 17.78 -21.00
CA GLU A 348 4.58 18.09 -19.59
C GLU A 348 4.38 19.58 -19.26
N LYS A 349 4.82 20.48 -20.13
CA LYS A 349 4.60 21.93 -19.94
C LYS A 349 3.15 22.33 -20.03
N THR A 350 2.38 21.70 -20.91
CA THR A 350 0.96 21.99 -21.12
C THR A 350 0.07 21.42 -20.00
N ILE A 351 0.42 20.26 -19.50
CA ILE A 351 -0.21 19.66 -18.31
C ILE A 351 0.01 20.56 -17.07
N LYS A 352 1.09 21.32 -17.06
CA LYS A 352 1.41 22.33 -16.03
C LYS A 352 0.72 23.68 -16.20
N GLY A 353 -0.10 23.88 -17.24
CA GLY A 353 -0.99 25.06 -17.34
C GLY A 353 -0.61 26.12 -18.39
N GLU A 354 0.25 25.82 -19.35
CA GLU A 354 0.59 26.78 -20.42
C GLU A 354 -0.41 26.73 -21.59
N LYS A 355 -0.84 27.92 -22.06
CA LYS A 355 -2.00 28.14 -22.94
C LYS A 355 -1.94 27.61 -24.39
N GLY A 356 -0.79 27.08 -24.85
CA GLY A 356 -0.57 26.76 -26.28
C GLY A 356 -1.40 25.56 -26.83
N LEU A 357 -1.67 24.55 -26.02
CA LEU A 357 -2.33 23.31 -26.49
C LEU A 357 -3.85 23.46 -26.68
N VAL A 358 -4.48 24.38 -25.95
CA VAL A 358 -5.93 24.64 -26.12
C VAL A 358 -6.21 25.13 -27.54
N GLU A 359 -5.30 25.89 -28.13
CA GLU A 359 -5.43 26.36 -29.51
C GLU A 359 -5.15 25.24 -30.54
N GLU A 360 -4.17 24.36 -30.29
CA GLU A 360 -3.93 23.19 -31.14
C GLU A 360 -5.07 22.18 -31.06
N LEU A 361 -5.57 21.84 -29.86
CA LEU A 361 -6.74 20.98 -29.72
C LEU A 361 -8.00 21.56 -30.38
N ARG A 362 -8.23 22.87 -30.31
CA ARG A 362 -9.31 23.53 -31.07
C ARG A 362 -9.08 23.46 -32.59
N SER A 363 -7.85 23.48 -33.06
CA SER A 363 -7.54 23.31 -34.48
C SER A 363 -7.82 21.87 -34.93
N PHE A 364 -7.51 20.87 -34.10
CA PHE A 364 -7.84 19.48 -34.35
C PHE A 364 -9.35 19.21 -34.33
N GLU A 365 -10.10 19.78 -33.38
CA GLU A 365 -11.57 19.67 -33.34
C GLU A 365 -12.21 20.18 -34.63
N ARG A 366 -11.69 21.27 -35.20
CA ARG A 366 -12.12 21.80 -36.50
C ARG A 366 -11.76 20.87 -37.66
N GLN A 367 -10.61 20.19 -37.62
CA GLN A 367 -10.21 19.22 -38.65
C GLN A 367 -11.05 17.94 -38.55
N PHE A 368 -11.38 17.46 -37.35
CA PHE A 368 -12.26 16.30 -37.16
C PHE A 368 -13.68 16.54 -37.64
N LYS A 369 -14.24 17.72 -37.36
CA LYS A 369 -15.57 18.12 -37.89
C LYS A 369 -15.57 18.13 -39.43
N LYS A 370 -14.56 18.72 -40.07
CA LYS A 370 -14.42 18.72 -41.53
C LYS A 370 -14.25 17.33 -42.12
N LYS A 371 -13.65 16.37 -41.43
CA LYS A 371 -13.47 14.99 -41.89
C LYS A 371 -14.74 14.17 -41.76
N LYS A 372 -15.60 14.43 -40.77
CA LYS A 372 -16.94 13.84 -40.62
C LYS A 372 -17.91 14.35 -41.70
N GLU A 373 -17.90 15.65 -41.98
CA GLU A 373 -18.72 16.28 -43.03
C GLU A 373 -18.36 15.84 -44.45
N LYS A 374 -17.12 15.36 -44.68
CA LYS A 374 -16.70 14.79 -46.01
C LYS A 374 -16.99 13.29 -46.15
N LYS A 375 -17.48 12.60 -45.11
CA LYS A 375 -17.82 11.16 -45.15
C LYS A 375 -19.33 10.90 -45.10
N GLN A 376 -20.16 11.93 -45.00
CA GLN A 376 -21.59 11.95 -45.32
C GLN A 376 -21.81 12.51 -46.72
#